data_1166999c5699379e767d5586919dd80d
#
_entry.id   1166999c5699379e767d5586919dd80d
#
_cell.length_a   1.000
_cell.length_b   1.000
_cell.length_c   1.000
_cell.angle_alpha   90.00
_cell.angle_beta   90.00
_cell.angle_gamma   90.00
#
_symmetry.space_group_name_H-M   'P 1'
#
loop_
_entity.id
_entity.type
_entity.pdbx_description
1 polymer ?
#
loop_
_entity_poly.entity_id
_entity_poly.type
_entity_poly.pdbx_seq_one_letter_code
_entity_poly.pdbx_strand_id
1 'polypeptide(L)'
;SDIKSFTMPEKPIVTTNDVVNFLSTKVTVMCSVISDGNSPLLSKGVCWSGISSQPTIEDNKKYVGDNATVGDDYYCLIDNLKMGKYYVRAFAGNEFGVSYGEVIEIDLEQECDFETKTLYANGVPFKMIAIDGAVFTMGAQNVNAYESNYDIEAINDESPIHQVDLNKFYLAETEVTQELWEAVMGNNPSIFKGSQRPVDNITRTDCLNFIEKLKSMTGFWFYIPSESQWEFAAKGGNMCESYKYSGSNDIEDVAWYSENSESCTHDVKQKKPNELGLYDMTGN
;
A
#
# COMPACT_ATOMS: atom_id res chain seq x y z
N SER A 1 -39.28 -21.25 -45.89
CA SER A 1 -39.55 -21.38 -44.46
C SER A 1 -38.21 -21.22 -43.72
N ASP A 2 -38.07 -20.11 -43.02
CA ASP A 2 -36.89 -19.84 -42.23
C ASP A 2 -36.87 -20.79 -41.04
N ILE A 3 -35.84 -21.65 -40.99
CA ILE A 3 -35.57 -22.51 -39.86
C ILE A 3 -35.07 -21.58 -38.76
N LYS A 4 -35.94 -21.24 -37.80
CA LYS A 4 -35.50 -20.58 -36.58
C LYS A 4 -34.73 -21.60 -35.74
N SER A 5 -33.41 -21.45 -35.66
CA SER A 5 -32.62 -22.23 -34.70
C SER A 5 -33.04 -21.84 -33.27
N PHE A 6 -33.46 -22.80 -32.50
CA PHE A 6 -33.76 -22.65 -31.08
C PHE A 6 -32.57 -23.20 -30.30
N THR A 7 -31.94 -22.37 -29.52
CA THR A 7 -30.90 -22.78 -28.58
C THR A 7 -31.54 -23.04 -27.22
N MET A 8 -31.42 -24.25 -26.69
CA MET A 8 -31.96 -24.58 -25.36
C MET A 8 -31.24 -23.79 -24.30
N PRO A 9 -31.94 -23.25 -23.30
CA PRO A 9 -31.31 -22.62 -22.16
C PRO A 9 -30.47 -23.62 -21.36
N GLU A 10 -29.34 -23.16 -20.86
CA GLU A 10 -28.39 -23.95 -20.10
C GLU A 10 -27.79 -23.11 -18.95
N LYS A 11 -26.90 -23.71 -18.17
CA LYS A 11 -26.16 -22.98 -17.12
C LYS A 11 -25.26 -21.90 -17.75
N PRO A 12 -24.97 -20.80 -17.03
CA PRO A 12 -24.05 -19.78 -17.52
C PRO A 12 -22.62 -20.33 -17.67
N ILE A 13 -21.80 -19.65 -18.44
CA ILE A 13 -20.34 -19.90 -18.51
C ILE A 13 -19.62 -18.70 -17.89
N VAL A 14 -18.75 -18.98 -16.93
CA VAL A 14 -17.98 -17.97 -16.20
C VAL A 14 -16.50 -18.37 -16.13
N THR A 15 -15.61 -17.40 -16.14
CA THR A 15 -14.17 -17.60 -15.99
C THR A 15 -13.63 -16.83 -14.78
N THR A 16 -12.64 -17.43 -14.13
CA THR A 16 -11.78 -16.77 -13.16
C THR A 16 -10.55 -16.34 -13.94
N ASN A 17 -10.37 -15.04 -14.18
CA ASN A 17 -9.34 -14.57 -15.10
C ASN A 17 -7.99 -14.41 -14.41
N ASP A 18 -7.95 -13.67 -13.30
CA ASP A 18 -6.70 -13.37 -12.61
C ASP A 18 -6.96 -12.89 -11.17
N VAL A 19 -5.88 -12.79 -10.40
CA VAL A 19 -5.83 -12.10 -9.11
C VAL A 19 -5.02 -10.84 -9.29
N VAL A 20 -5.71 -9.70 -9.33
CA VAL A 20 -5.11 -8.42 -9.74
C VAL A 20 -4.58 -7.57 -8.60
N ASN A 21 -4.84 -7.96 -7.34
CA ASN A 21 -4.36 -7.22 -6.18
C ASN A 21 -4.21 -8.14 -4.97
N PHE A 22 -3.00 -8.15 -4.40
CA PHE A 22 -2.66 -8.89 -3.19
C PHE A 22 -2.29 -7.88 -2.09
N LEU A 23 -3.13 -7.81 -1.07
CA LEU A 23 -2.77 -7.17 0.19
C LEU A 23 -2.87 -8.25 1.27
N SER A 24 -2.07 -8.19 2.30
CA SER A 24 -1.90 -9.26 3.31
C SER A 24 -3.17 -9.95 3.82
N THR A 25 -4.32 -9.28 3.76
CA THR A 25 -5.63 -9.80 4.19
C THR A 25 -6.74 -9.59 3.17
N LYS A 26 -6.40 -9.06 1.98
CA LYS A 26 -7.38 -8.69 0.93
C LYS A 26 -6.89 -9.16 -0.43
N VAL A 27 -7.79 -9.68 -1.22
CA VAL A 27 -7.51 -10.17 -2.58
C VAL A 27 -8.59 -9.66 -3.51
N THR A 28 -8.23 -9.09 -4.65
CA THR A 28 -9.17 -8.74 -5.71
C THR A 28 -9.06 -9.75 -6.84
N VAL A 29 -10.16 -10.42 -7.13
CA VAL A 29 -10.25 -11.42 -8.20
C VAL A 29 -10.96 -10.80 -9.39
N MET A 30 -10.37 -10.91 -10.57
CA MET A 30 -10.96 -10.52 -11.85
C MET A 30 -11.64 -11.73 -12.50
N CYS A 31 -12.87 -11.54 -12.90
CA CYS A 31 -13.72 -12.60 -13.45
C CYS A 31 -14.54 -12.06 -14.64
N SER A 32 -15.00 -12.96 -15.51
CA SER A 32 -15.90 -12.60 -16.63
C SER A 32 -17.03 -13.60 -16.76
N VAL A 33 -18.22 -13.13 -17.16
CA VAL A 33 -19.31 -14.00 -17.62
C VAL A 33 -19.23 -14.11 -19.13
N ILE A 34 -18.95 -15.29 -19.62
CA ILE A 34 -18.79 -15.57 -21.06
C ILE A 34 -20.17 -15.79 -21.74
N SER A 35 -21.09 -16.39 -21.01
CA SER A 35 -22.46 -16.66 -21.49
C SER A 35 -23.43 -16.71 -20.32
N ASP A 36 -24.64 -16.17 -20.51
CA ASP A 36 -25.76 -16.33 -19.56
C ASP A 36 -26.50 -17.64 -19.70
N GLY A 37 -26.15 -18.45 -20.71
CA GLY A 37 -26.84 -19.72 -21.02
C GLY A 37 -28.22 -19.53 -21.64
N ASN A 38 -28.49 -18.43 -22.31
CA ASN A 38 -29.80 -18.03 -22.84
C ASN A 38 -30.89 -17.93 -21.75
N SER A 39 -30.50 -17.61 -20.52
CA SER A 39 -31.39 -17.38 -19.39
C SER A 39 -30.80 -16.31 -18.49
N PRO A 40 -31.60 -15.34 -17.98
CA PRO A 40 -31.09 -14.24 -17.16
C PRO A 40 -30.28 -14.73 -15.95
N LEU A 41 -29.16 -14.08 -15.70
CA LEU A 41 -28.37 -14.36 -14.51
C LEU A 41 -29.10 -13.93 -13.23
N LEU A 42 -29.14 -14.86 -12.28
CA LEU A 42 -29.72 -14.62 -10.95
C LEU A 42 -28.63 -14.25 -9.91
N SER A 43 -27.38 -14.67 -10.15
CA SER A 43 -26.26 -14.40 -9.26
C SER A 43 -24.93 -14.49 -9.97
N LYS A 44 -23.94 -13.72 -9.50
CA LYS A 44 -22.54 -13.88 -9.85
C LYS A 44 -21.65 -13.43 -8.69
N GLY A 45 -20.42 -13.90 -8.67
CA GLY A 45 -19.47 -13.52 -7.63
C GLY A 45 -18.25 -14.42 -7.62
N VAL A 46 -17.62 -14.50 -6.46
CA VAL A 46 -16.45 -15.34 -6.18
C VAL A 46 -16.72 -16.19 -4.96
N CYS A 47 -16.34 -17.46 -5.00
CA CYS A 47 -16.29 -18.33 -3.84
C CYS A 47 -14.85 -18.76 -3.55
N TRP A 48 -14.55 -19.01 -2.26
CA TRP A 48 -13.22 -19.40 -1.83
C TRP A 48 -13.24 -20.30 -0.62
N SER A 49 -12.19 -21.10 -0.47
CA SER A 49 -12.00 -21.98 0.67
C SER A 49 -10.52 -22.10 1.01
N GLY A 50 -10.17 -22.13 2.30
CA GLY A 50 -8.84 -22.51 2.78
C GLY A 50 -8.67 -24.01 2.98
N ILE A 51 -9.70 -24.82 2.69
CA ILE A 51 -9.71 -26.27 2.93
C ILE A 51 -9.99 -27.02 1.61
N SER A 52 -11.01 -26.63 0.88
CA SER A 52 -11.41 -27.26 -0.38
C SER A 52 -10.66 -26.69 -1.56
N SER A 53 -9.99 -27.54 -2.33
CA SER A 53 -9.35 -27.14 -3.59
C SER A 53 -10.35 -26.87 -4.73
N GLN A 54 -11.65 -27.15 -4.52
CA GLN A 54 -12.72 -26.88 -5.45
C GLN A 54 -13.88 -26.16 -4.74
N PRO A 55 -13.69 -24.88 -4.33
CA PRO A 55 -14.70 -24.17 -3.58
C PRO A 55 -16.00 -24.03 -4.37
N THR A 56 -17.12 -24.05 -3.68
CA THR A 56 -18.45 -23.89 -4.22
C THR A 56 -19.20 -22.75 -3.52
N ILE A 57 -20.41 -22.45 -3.97
CA ILE A 57 -21.26 -21.48 -3.26
C ILE A 57 -21.68 -21.92 -1.86
N GLU A 58 -21.36 -23.14 -1.43
CA GLU A 58 -21.57 -23.61 -0.05
C GLU A 58 -20.39 -23.25 0.87
N ASP A 59 -19.22 -22.92 0.29
CA ASP A 59 -18.07 -22.39 1.00
C ASP A 59 -18.23 -20.86 1.22
N ASN A 60 -17.13 -20.16 1.56
CA ASN A 60 -17.18 -18.70 1.61
C ASN A 60 -17.48 -18.13 0.23
N LYS A 61 -18.27 -17.07 0.19
CA LYS A 61 -18.66 -16.44 -1.09
C LYS A 61 -18.94 -14.96 -0.92
N LYS A 62 -18.77 -14.23 -2.01
CA LYS A 62 -19.17 -12.84 -2.13
C LYS A 62 -19.88 -12.61 -3.46
N TYR A 63 -21.07 -12.06 -3.39
CA TYR A 63 -21.85 -11.71 -4.56
C TYR A 63 -21.43 -10.35 -5.09
N VAL A 64 -21.45 -10.22 -6.41
CA VAL A 64 -21.23 -8.96 -7.11
C VAL A 64 -22.51 -8.64 -7.87
N GLY A 65 -23.08 -7.47 -7.65
CA GLY A 65 -24.40 -6.99 -8.08
C GLY A 65 -24.99 -7.54 -9.39
N ASP A 66 -26.30 -7.42 -9.54
CA ASP A 66 -27.14 -8.12 -10.51
C ASP A 66 -26.97 -7.68 -11.98
N ASN A 67 -26.31 -6.56 -12.25
CA ASN A 67 -26.11 -6.03 -13.60
C ASN A 67 -24.89 -6.67 -14.28
N ALA A 68 -24.99 -7.96 -14.59
CA ALA A 68 -23.96 -8.62 -15.37
C ALA A 68 -24.24 -8.45 -16.87
N THR A 69 -23.38 -7.73 -17.53
CA THR A 69 -23.31 -7.74 -18.98
C THR A 69 -22.43 -8.92 -19.39
N VAL A 70 -22.94 -9.79 -20.24
CA VAL A 70 -22.15 -10.87 -20.85
C VAL A 70 -21.00 -10.24 -21.62
N GLY A 71 -19.77 -10.71 -21.38
CA GLY A 71 -18.57 -10.23 -22.03
C GLY A 71 -17.79 -9.17 -21.27
N ASP A 72 -18.34 -8.63 -20.17
CA ASP A 72 -17.63 -7.66 -19.34
C ASP A 72 -16.91 -8.33 -18.16
N ASP A 73 -15.74 -7.80 -17.83
CA ASP A 73 -15.01 -8.17 -16.61
C ASP A 73 -15.67 -7.56 -15.38
N TYR A 74 -15.66 -8.30 -14.30
CA TYR A 74 -16.02 -7.78 -12.99
C TYR A 74 -14.96 -8.11 -11.94
N TYR A 75 -14.88 -7.27 -10.92
CA TYR A 75 -13.89 -7.37 -9.85
C TYR A 75 -14.58 -7.68 -8.54
N CYS A 76 -14.06 -8.67 -7.81
CA CYS A 76 -14.57 -9.03 -6.50
C CYS A 76 -13.44 -8.92 -5.47
N LEU A 77 -13.57 -7.96 -4.55
CA LEU A 77 -12.68 -7.83 -3.41
C LEU A 77 -13.09 -8.82 -2.32
N ILE A 78 -12.21 -9.75 -1.98
CA ILE A 78 -12.29 -10.61 -0.80
C ILE A 78 -11.46 -9.94 0.29
N ASP A 79 -12.04 -9.70 1.45
CA ASP A 79 -11.40 -9.04 2.58
C ASP A 79 -11.44 -9.95 3.84
N ASN A 80 -10.67 -9.54 4.87
CA ASN A 80 -10.59 -10.27 6.15
C ASN A 80 -10.11 -11.73 6.02
N LEU A 81 -9.32 -12.04 5.01
CA LEU A 81 -8.65 -13.32 4.90
C LEU A 81 -7.59 -13.44 5.98
N LYS A 82 -7.43 -14.63 6.53
CA LYS A 82 -6.29 -14.97 7.39
C LYS A 82 -5.13 -15.46 6.54
N MET A 83 -3.93 -15.46 7.12
CA MET A 83 -2.77 -16.10 6.49
C MET A 83 -3.09 -17.57 6.20
N GLY A 84 -2.61 -18.06 5.07
CA GLY A 84 -2.79 -19.42 4.63
C GLY A 84 -3.15 -19.54 3.15
N LYS A 85 -3.16 -20.77 2.71
CA LYS A 85 -3.49 -21.14 1.34
C LYS A 85 -4.99 -21.07 1.12
N TYR A 86 -5.41 -20.46 0.01
CA TYR A 86 -6.81 -20.41 -0.43
C TYR A 86 -6.93 -20.82 -1.88
N TYR A 87 -8.08 -21.37 -2.19
CA TYR A 87 -8.53 -21.65 -3.55
C TYR A 87 -9.71 -20.75 -3.83
N VAL A 88 -9.65 -20.01 -4.92
CA VAL A 88 -10.71 -19.05 -5.30
C VAL A 88 -11.16 -19.33 -6.72
N ARG A 89 -12.44 -19.11 -6.99
CA ARG A 89 -12.98 -19.13 -8.34
C ARG A 89 -14.26 -18.33 -8.48
N ALA A 90 -14.49 -17.86 -9.70
CA ALA A 90 -15.74 -17.22 -10.07
C ALA A 90 -16.91 -18.22 -10.01
N PHE A 91 -18.10 -17.70 -9.78
CA PHE A 91 -19.34 -18.41 -10.02
C PHE A 91 -20.38 -17.50 -10.69
N ALA A 92 -21.27 -18.11 -11.46
CA ALA A 92 -22.47 -17.46 -11.98
C ALA A 92 -23.63 -18.48 -11.97
N GLY A 93 -24.83 -18.00 -11.72
CA GLY A 93 -26.03 -18.82 -11.64
C GLY A 93 -27.22 -18.21 -12.36
N ASN A 94 -28.02 -19.07 -13.01
CA ASN A 94 -29.35 -18.80 -13.57
C ASN A 94 -30.35 -19.84 -13.08
N GLU A 95 -31.57 -19.89 -13.63
CA GLU A 95 -32.60 -20.86 -13.23
C GLU A 95 -32.23 -22.33 -13.53
N PHE A 96 -31.24 -22.58 -14.42
CA PHE A 96 -30.73 -23.91 -14.78
C PHE A 96 -29.60 -24.39 -13.88
N GLY A 97 -29.07 -23.53 -13.02
CA GLY A 97 -28.10 -23.88 -12.01
C GLY A 97 -26.86 -22.95 -11.98
N VAL A 98 -25.88 -23.36 -11.18
CA VAL A 98 -24.64 -22.61 -10.98
C VAL A 98 -23.50 -23.26 -11.75
N SER A 99 -22.66 -22.42 -12.37
CA SER A 99 -21.37 -22.77 -12.96
C SER A 99 -20.25 -22.08 -12.28
N TYR A 100 -19.05 -22.62 -12.43
CA TYR A 100 -17.83 -22.14 -11.77
C TYR A 100 -16.72 -22.00 -12.82
N GLY A 101 -15.89 -20.98 -12.63
CA GLY A 101 -14.65 -20.80 -13.39
C GLY A 101 -13.52 -21.69 -12.90
N GLU A 102 -12.37 -21.58 -13.55
CA GLU A 102 -11.15 -22.26 -13.12
C GLU A 102 -10.72 -21.80 -11.72
N VAL A 103 -10.08 -22.70 -10.98
CA VAL A 103 -9.59 -22.39 -9.64
C VAL A 103 -8.23 -21.71 -9.74
N ILE A 104 -8.09 -20.61 -9.05
CA ILE A 104 -6.78 -19.98 -8.78
C ILE A 104 -6.39 -20.31 -7.35
N GLU A 105 -5.20 -20.87 -7.17
CA GLU A 105 -4.59 -21.07 -5.87
C GLU A 105 -3.93 -19.76 -5.43
N ILE A 106 -4.23 -19.31 -4.22
CA ILE A 106 -3.68 -18.12 -3.60
C ILE A 106 -2.95 -18.59 -2.34
N ASP A 107 -1.67 -18.30 -2.24
CA ASP A 107 -0.90 -18.54 -1.04
C ASP A 107 -0.68 -17.19 -0.31
N LEU A 108 -1.44 -17.01 0.78
CA LEU A 108 -1.27 -15.88 1.69
C LEU A 108 -0.22 -16.21 2.79
N GLU A 109 0.54 -17.31 2.65
CA GLU A 109 1.64 -17.68 3.53
C GLU A 109 2.90 -16.85 3.30
N GLN A 110 3.01 -16.13 2.22
CA GLN A 110 3.90 -15.02 2.23
C GLN A 110 3.24 -13.91 3.05
N GLU A 111 3.33 -14.01 4.40
CA GLU A 111 3.97 -12.85 5.01
C GLU A 111 5.15 -12.57 4.09
N CYS A 112 5.04 -11.59 3.24
CA CYS A 112 6.22 -10.80 2.94
C CYS A 112 6.75 -10.52 4.31
N ASP A 113 7.87 -11.19 4.65
CA ASP A 113 8.61 -11.00 5.87
C ASP A 113 8.66 -9.48 6.01
N PHE A 114 7.64 -8.91 6.75
CA PHE A 114 7.42 -7.48 6.81
C PHE A 114 8.43 -6.96 7.81
N GLU A 115 9.66 -7.40 7.53
CA GLU A 115 10.85 -7.02 8.22
C GLU A 115 11.53 -5.88 7.46
N THR A 116 12.20 -5.07 8.21
CA THR A 116 13.12 -4.08 7.68
C THR A 116 14.11 -4.72 6.70
N LYS A 117 14.22 -4.15 5.51
CA LYS A 117 15.03 -4.69 4.41
C LYS A 117 16.16 -3.75 4.04
N THR A 118 17.35 -4.30 3.82
CA THR A 118 18.42 -3.58 3.14
C THR A 118 18.38 -3.93 1.65
N LEU A 119 18.17 -2.92 0.83
CA LEU A 119 18.18 -3.00 -0.63
C LEU A 119 19.46 -2.35 -1.17
N TYR A 120 19.76 -2.61 -2.43
CA TYR A 120 20.96 -2.12 -3.09
C TYR A 120 20.64 -1.52 -4.46
N ALA A 121 21.20 -0.36 -4.76
CA ALA A 121 21.19 0.21 -6.11
C ALA A 121 22.63 0.50 -6.53
N ASN A 122 23.11 -0.15 -7.60
CA ASN A 122 24.50 -0.09 -8.05
C ASN A 122 25.54 -0.30 -6.94
N GLY A 123 25.25 -1.20 -5.99
CA GLY A 123 26.13 -1.52 -4.88
C GLY A 123 25.98 -0.60 -3.64
N VAL A 124 25.23 0.49 -3.74
CA VAL A 124 24.94 1.38 -2.61
C VAL A 124 23.76 0.84 -1.81
N PRO A 125 23.94 0.53 -0.51
CA PRO A 125 22.88 0.04 0.34
C PRO A 125 21.94 1.18 0.78
N PHE A 126 20.65 0.86 0.90
CA PHE A 126 19.68 1.70 1.59
C PHE A 126 18.68 0.82 2.34
N LYS A 127 18.17 1.31 3.45
CA LYS A 127 17.34 0.53 4.35
C LYS A 127 15.90 1.01 4.27
N MET A 128 14.97 0.05 4.18
CA MET A 128 13.53 0.27 4.18
C MET A 128 12.95 -0.29 5.46
N ILE A 129 12.43 0.58 6.32
CA ILE A 129 11.80 0.22 7.58
C ILE A 129 10.38 -0.25 7.31
N ALA A 130 10.05 -1.44 7.80
CA ALA A 130 8.70 -1.98 7.78
C ALA A 130 7.85 -1.30 8.84
N ILE A 131 6.71 -0.74 8.44
CA ILE A 131 5.79 -0.01 9.33
C ILE A 131 4.42 -0.68 9.28
N ASP A 132 4.01 -1.28 10.39
CA ASP A 132 2.66 -1.81 10.54
C ASP A 132 1.65 -0.68 10.47
N GLY A 133 0.66 -0.85 9.59
CA GLY A 133 -0.42 0.11 9.45
C GLY A 133 -1.37 0.09 10.66
N ALA A 134 -2.11 1.18 10.84
CA ALA A 134 -3.15 1.31 11.86
C ALA A 134 -4.14 2.42 11.51
N VAL A 135 -5.22 2.47 12.26
CA VAL A 135 -6.07 3.66 12.31
C VAL A 135 -5.43 4.67 13.27
N PHE A 136 -5.14 5.86 12.79
CA PHE A 136 -4.60 6.94 13.63
C PHE A 136 -5.33 8.26 13.37
N THR A 137 -5.20 9.19 14.31
CA THR A 137 -5.74 10.54 14.15
C THR A 137 -4.67 11.43 13.52
N MET A 138 -4.92 11.83 12.27
CA MET A 138 -4.06 12.73 11.50
C MET A 138 -4.40 14.20 11.80
N GLY A 139 -3.37 15.04 11.74
CA GLY A 139 -3.47 16.48 11.94
C GLY A 139 -3.30 16.89 13.40
N ALA A 140 -3.38 18.20 13.64
CA ALA A 140 -3.33 18.80 14.97
C ALA A 140 -4.39 19.91 15.10
N GLN A 141 -4.68 20.32 16.35
CA GLN A 141 -5.62 21.39 16.64
C GLN A 141 -5.20 22.16 17.91
N ASN A 142 -5.44 23.46 17.94
CA ASN A 142 -5.09 24.36 19.05
C ASN A 142 -6.31 24.90 19.80
N VAL A 143 -7.51 24.34 19.56
CA VAL A 143 -8.79 24.88 20.06
C VAL A 143 -9.19 24.25 21.38
N ASN A 144 -9.00 22.93 21.54
CA ASN A 144 -9.45 22.20 22.71
C ASN A 144 -8.33 21.34 23.31
N ALA A 145 -7.76 21.79 24.42
CA ALA A 145 -6.66 21.12 25.12
C ALA A 145 -7.04 19.74 25.71
N TYR A 146 -8.32 19.38 25.74
CA TYR A 146 -8.80 18.10 26.24
C TYR A 146 -9.07 17.08 25.13
N GLU A 147 -8.95 17.45 23.88
CA GLU A 147 -9.12 16.57 22.73
C GLU A 147 -7.80 16.06 22.17
N SER A 148 -7.90 15.01 21.37
CA SER A 148 -6.74 14.39 20.72
C SER A 148 -5.98 15.38 19.86
N ASN A 149 -4.66 15.16 19.73
CA ASN A 149 -3.77 15.96 18.88
C ASN A 149 -3.82 17.47 19.18
N TYR A 150 -4.00 17.83 20.47
CA TYR A 150 -3.87 19.21 20.88
C TYR A 150 -2.41 19.65 20.82
N ASP A 151 -2.15 20.69 20.04
CA ASP A 151 -0.89 21.43 20.02
C ASP A 151 -1.21 22.92 19.98
N ILE A 152 -0.71 23.67 20.97
CA ILE A 152 -0.91 25.13 21.04
C ILE A 152 -0.30 25.87 19.84
N GLU A 153 0.69 25.26 19.18
CA GLU A 153 1.40 25.81 18.03
C GLU A 153 0.79 25.33 16.68
N ALA A 154 -0.24 24.47 16.72
CA ALA A 154 -0.88 23.97 15.51
C ALA A 154 -1.43 25.11 14.64
N ILE A 155 -1.20 25.02 13.35
CA ILE A 155 -1.70 25.96 12.35
C ILE A 155 -2.94 25.42 11.63
N ASN A 156 -3.64 26.31 10.91
CA ASN A 156 -4.91 25.97 10.25
C ASN A 156 -4.78 24.85 9.22
N ASP A 157 -3.62 24.66 8.63
CA ASP A 157 -3.36 23.66 7.59
C ASP A 157 -3.35 22.24 8.17
N GLU A 158 -3.16 22.10 9.48
CA GLU A 158 -3.17 20.82 10.20
C GLU A 158 -4.59 20.40 10.62
N SER A 159 -5.58 21.26 10.42
CA SER A 159 -6.98 21.03 10.79
C SER A 159 -7.87 20.81 9.56
N PRO A 160 -9.00 20.07 9.68
CA PRO A 160 -9.47 19.41 10.91
C PRO A 160 -8.76 18.07 11.17
N ILE A 161 -8.62 17.72 12.45
CA ILE A 161 -8.17 16.36 12.82
C ILE A 161 -9.18 15.34 12.31
N HIS A 162 -8.68 14.23 11.78
CA HIS A 162 -9.53 13.15 11.25
C HIS A 162 -8.84 11.79 11.35
N GLN A 163 -9.62 10.72 11.31
CA GLN A 163 -9.06 9.37 11.33
C GLN A 163 -8.68 8.91 9.94
N VAL A 164 -7.50 8.29 9.85
CA VAL A 164 -6.98 7.66 8.64
C VAL A 164 -6.64 6.20 8.96
N ASP A 165 -7.08 5.30 8.09
CA ASP A 165 -6.73 3.88 8.15
C ASP A 165 -5.58 3.60 7.17
N LEU A 166 -4.43 3.22 7.69
CA LEU A 166 -3.23 2.91 6.91
C LEU A 166 -2.97 1.41 6.88
N ASN A 167 -2.74 0.89 5.68
CA ASN A 167 -2.18 -0.45 5.50
C ASN A 167 -0.69 -0.45 5.85
N LYS A 168 -0.09 -1.64 5.99
CA LYS A 168 1.37 -1.84 6.09
C LYS A 168 2.10 -1.19 4.92
N PHE A 169 3.22 -0.55 5.18
CA PHE A 169 4.07 0.06 4.15
C PHE A 169 5.54 0.08 4.58
N TYR A 170 6.42 0.35 3.63
CA TYR A 170 7.83 0.59 3.90
C TYR A 170 8.16 2.07 3.75
N LEU A 171 8.99 2.58 4.62
CA LEU A 171 9.58 3.91 4.50
C LEU A 171 11.11 3.80 4.54
N ALA A 172 11.81 4.64 3.79
CA ALA A 172 13.26 4.70 3.87
C ALA A 172 13.68 5.17 5.28
N GLU A 173 14.75 4.56 5.83
CA GLU A 173 15.26 4.85 7.17
C GLU A 173 15.69 6.30 7.33
N THR A 174 16.10 6.93 6.24
CA THR A 174 16.55 8.33 6.14
C THR A 174 16.04 8.96 4.86
N GLU A 175 16.28 10.25 4.67
CA GLU A 175 16.21 10.86 3.35
C GLU A 175 17.14 10.13 2.37
N VAL A 176 16.87 10.28 1.07
CA VAL A 176 17.76 9.77 0.01
C VAL A 176 19.10 10.48 0.08
N THR A 177 20.16 9.74 0.34
CA THR A 177 21.51 10.29 0.39
C THR A 177 22.04 10.66 -1.00
N GLN A 178 22.98 11.58 -1.07
CA GLN A 178 23.64 11.96 -2.32
C GLN A 178 24.35 10.78 -2.99
N GLU A 179 24.94 9.88 -2.20
CA GLU A 179 25.55 8.64 -2.72
C GLU A 179 24.53 7.74 -3.42
N LEU A 180 23.36 7.49 -2.78
CA LEU A 180 22.30 6.71 -3.38
C LEU A 180 21.72 7.40 -4.62
N TRP A 181 21.50 8.71 -4.54
CA TRP A 181 21.03 9.49 -5.68
C TRP A 181 21.98 9.39 -6.88
N GLU A 182 23.28 9.61 -6.65
CA GLU A 182 24.29 9.55 -7.69
C GLU A 182 24.42 8.13 -8.31
N ALA A 183 24.32 7.09 -7.47
CA ALA A 183 24.31 5.71 -7.93
C ALA A 183 23.15 5.38 -8.88
N VAL A 184 21.98 6.02 -8.67
CA VAL A 184 20.78 5.81 -9.49
C VAL A 184 20.72 6.77 -10.67
N MET A 185 21.01 8.06 -10.46
CA MET A 185 20.81 9.10 -11.45
C MET A 185 22.05 9.38 -12.30
N GLY A 186 23.24 9.07 -11.79
CA GLY A 186 24.53 9.32 -12.46
C GLY A 186 25.04 10.75 -12.30
N ASN A 187 24.38 11.57 -11.48
CA ASN A 187 24.79 12.95 -11.17
C ASN A 187 24.39 13.32 -9.75
N ASN A 188 24.98 14.42 -9.25
CA ASN A 188 24.64 14.96 -7.92
C ASN A 188 24.35 16.47 -8.04
N PRO A 189 23.07 16.88 -8.01
CA PRO A 189 22.66 18.29 -8.16
C PRO A 189 22.83 19.11 -6.87
N SER A 190 23.05 18.48 -5.72
CA SER A 190 23.05 19.11 -4.41
C SER A 190 23.99 20.30 -4.30
N ILE A 191 23.62 21.27 -3.51
CA ILE A 191 24.44 22.46 -3.19
C ILE A 191 25.47 22.10 -2.12
N PHE A 192 25.00 21.46 -1.04
CA PHE A 192 25.86 21.06 0.08
C PHE A 192 26.39 19.65 -0.14
N LYS A 193 27.60 19.52 -0.68
CA LYS A 193 28.19 18.24 -1.07
C LYS A 193 28.59 17.36 0.12
N GLY A 194 28.24 16.08 0.07
CA GLY A 194 28.61 15.05 1.02
C GLY A 194 27.87 13.76 0.72
N SER A 195 28.58 12.63 0.60
CA SER A 195 27.98 11.35 0.17
C SER A 195 26.82 10.91 1.08
N GLN A 196 26.91 11.16 2.38
CA GLN A 196 25.91 10.80 3.37
C GLN A 196 24.92 11.94 3.68
N ARG A 197 25.04 13.10 3.07
CA ARG A 197 24.05 14.16 3.18
C ARG A 197 22.81 13.83 2.35
N PRO A 198 21.61 14.31 2.74
CA PRO A 198 20.44 14.21 1.87
C PRO A 198 20.70 14.91 0.54
N VAL A 199 20.12 14.39 -0.53
CA VAL A 199 20.14 15.08 -1.82
C VAL A 199 19.27 16.32 -1.74
N ASP A 200 19.80 17.46 -2.16
CA ASP A 200 19.11 18.74 -2.22
C ASP A 200 19.10 19.31 -3.65
N ASN A 201 18.41 20.44 -3.85
CA ASN A 201 18.28 21.13 -5.14
C ASN A 201 17.68 20.23 -6.25
N ILE A 202 16.62 19.49 -5.90
CA ILE A 202 15.87 18.60 -6.80
C ILE A 202 14.41 19.05 -6.89
N THR A 203 13.80 18.76 -8.04
CA THR A 203 12.37 18.98 -8.26
C THR A 203 11.57 17.69 -8.00
N ARG A 204 10.24 17.82 -7.87
CA ARG A 204 9.35 16.66 -7.80
C ARG A 204 9.50 15.74 -9.02
N THR A 205 9.72 16.30 -10.20
CA THR A 205 9.95 15.53 -11.42
C THR A 205 11.23 14.70 -11.31
N ASP A 206 12.29 15.26 -10.72
CA ASP A 206 13.54 14.53 -10.49
C ASP A 206 13.33 13.36 -9.53
N CYS A 207 12.53 13.55 -8.47
CA CYS A 207 12.14 12.47 -7.55
C CYS A 207 11.39 11.33 -8.26
N LEU A 208 10.45 11.66 -9.16
CA LEU A 208 9.72 10.64 -9.92
C LEU A 208 10.65 9.88 -10.89
N ASN A 209 11.58 10.58 -11.54
CA ASN A 209 12.58 9.95 -12.41
C ASN A 209 13.54 9.05 -11.61
N PHE A 210 13.92 9.46 -10.40
CA PHE A 210 14.72 8.66 -9.48
C PHE A 210 13.97 7.36 -9.12
N ILE A 211 12.70 7.45 -8.73
CA ILE A 211 11.85 6.32 -8.38
C ILE A 211 11.75 5.30 -9.52
N GLU A 212 11.52 5.74 -10.75
CA GLU A 212 11.43 4.86 -11.92
C GLU A 212 12.75 4.14 -12.21
N LYS A 213 13.88 4.84 -12.07
CA LYS A 213 15.20 4.21 -12.24
C LYS A 213 15.50 3.24 -11.11
N LEU A 214 15.21 3.61 -9.86
CA LEU A 214 15.40 2.77 -8.69
C LEU A 214 14.59 1.47 -8.81
N LYS A 215 13.33 1.57 -9.26
CA LYS A 215 12.48 0.42 -9.59
C LYS A 215 13.13 -0.48 -10.63
N SER A 216 13.66 0.10 -11.71
CA SER A 216 14.31 -0.67 -12.79
C SER A 216 15.55 -1.43 -12.30
N MET A 217 16.27 -0.89 -11.31
CA MET A 217 17.48 -1.49 -10.75
C MET A 217 17.20 -2.57 -9.72
N THR A 218 16.15 -2.37 -8.90
CA THR A 218 15.86 -3.22 -7.75
C THR A 218 14.75 -4.23 -7.98
N GLY A 219 13.88 -3.99 -8.97
CA GLY A 219 12.66 -4.75 -9.22
C GLY A 219 11.50 -4.45 -8.26
N PHE A 220 11.70 -3.55 -7.28
CA PHE A 220 10.67 -3.15 -6.32
C PHE A 220 9.96 -1.86 -6.78
N TRP A 221 8.70 -1.73 -6.38
CA TRP A 221 7.93 -0.52 -6.59
C TRP A 221 8.17 0.47 -5.45
N PHE A 222 8.47 1.72 -5.81
CA PHE A 222 8.64 2.83 -4.88
C PHE A 222 7.69 3.96 -5.26
N TYR A 223 7.36 4.78 -4.29
CA TYR A 223 6.54 5.97 -4.47
C TYR A 223 6.90 7.01 -3.41
N ILE A 224 6.53 8.26 -3.65
CA ILE A 224 6.62 9.29 -2.61
C ILE A 224 5.53 8.97 -1.58
N PRO A 225 5.84 8.90 -0.28
CA PRO A 225 4.85 8.61 0.74
C PRO A 225 3.72 9.64 0.70
N SER A 226 2.50 9.22 1.05
CA SER A 226 1.43 10.17 1.31
C SER A 226 1.73 10.96 2.58
N GLU A 227 1.11 12.12 2.73
CA GLU A 227 1.22 12.92 3.95
C GLU A 227 0.83 12.12 5.19
N SER A 228 -0.25 11.35 5.11
CA SER A 228 -0.71 10.47 6.21
C SER A 228 0.28 9.37 6.55
N GLN A 229 0.93 8.75 5.58
CA GLN A 229 1.99 7.78 5.84
C GLN A 229 3.21 8.42 6.51
N TRP A 230 3.57 9.61 6.04
CA TRP A 230 4.70 10.35 6.59
C TRP A 230 4.43 10.79 8.02
N GLU A 231 3.26 11.40 8.30
CA GLU A 231 2.89 11.86 9.64
C GLU A 231 2.79 10.69 10.63
N PHE A 232 2.14 9.58 10.23
CA PHE A 232 2.05 8.37 11.06
C PHE A 232 3.44 7.84 11.43
N ALA A 233 4.34 7.77 10.44
CA ALA A 233 5.71 7.32 10.65
C ALA A 233 6.51 8.29 11.53
N ALA A 234 6.37 9.61 11.33
CA ALA A 234 7.03 10.63 12.13
C ALA A 234 6.60 10.61 13.59
N LYS A 235 5.33 10.30 13.86
CA LYS A 235 4.78 10.13 15.22
C LYS A 235 5.19 8.80 15.90
N GLY A 236 6.01 7.96 15.27
CA GLY A 236 6.44 6.67 15.83
C GLY A 236 5.52 5.50 15.54
N GLY A 237 4.51 5.67 14.66
CA GLY A 237 3.58 4.62 14.26
C GLY A 237 2.81 4.01 15.44
N ASN A 238 2.74 2.69 15.49
CA ASN A 238 2.10 1.95 16.60
C ASN A 238 2.92 1.97 17.90
N MET A 239 4.16 2.48 17.87
CA MET A 239 5.05 2.60 19.04
C MET A 239 5.12 4.03 19.58
N CYS A 240 4.23 4.91 19.10
CA CYS A 240 4.17 6.32 19.45
C CYS A 240 4.16 6.55 20.98
N GLU A 241 5.14 7.29 21.48
CA GLU A 241 5.23 7.72 22.89
C GLU A 241 4.73 9.15 23.12
N SER A 242 4.05 9.73 22.11
CA SER A 242 3.46 11.07 22.16
C SER A 242 4.49 12.19 22.42
N TYR A 243 5.68 12.05 21.86
CA TYR A 243 6.69 13.13 21.86
C TYR A 243 6.22 14.32 21.02
N LYS A 244 6.70 15.51 21.36
CA LYS A 244 6.45 16.73 20.58
C LYS A 244 7.10 16.67 19.19
N TYR A 245 8.31 16.11 19.10
CA TYR A 245 9.06 15.89 17.87
C TYR A 245 9.21 14.39 17.62
N SER A 246 9.62 14.02 16.44
CA SER A 246 9.80 12.61 16.07
C SER A 246 10.90 11.96 16.91
N GLY A 247 10.54 11.27 17.99
CA GLY A 247 11.43 10.53 18.89
C GLY A 247 11.95 11.30 20.10
N SER A 248 11.56 12.56 20.34
CA SER A 248 11.95 13.32 21.54
C SER A 248 11.05 14.51 21.81
N ASN A 249 11.05 14.98 23.06
CA ASN A 249 10.50 16.29 23.44
C ASN A 249 11.52 17.43 23.30
N ASP A 250 12.79 17.12 23.03
CA ASP A 250 13.86 18.08 22.79
C ASP A 250 14.26 18.04 21.30
N ILE A 251 14.06 19.15 20.61
CA ILE A 251 14.39 19.29 19.19
C ILE A 251 15.88 19.08 18.90
N GLU A 252 16.75 19.45 19.85
CA GLU A 252 18.21 19.27 19.69
C GLU A 252 18.62 17.80 19.54
N ASP A 253 17.84 16.90 20.10
CA ASP A 253 18.08 15.47 20.05
C ASP A 253 17.85 14.88 18.64
N VAL A 254 16.87 15.41 17.89
CA VAL A 254 16.25 14.73 16.74
C VAL A 254 16.29 15.51 15.43
N ALA A 255 16.71 16.79 15.43
CA ALA A 255 16.67 17.62 14.23
C ALA A 255 17.91 18.49 14.02
N TRP A 256 18.20 18.72 12.74
CA TRP A 256 18.98 19.84 12.27
C TRP A 256 18.00 20.92 11.79
N TYR A 257 18.03 22.11 12.38
CA TYR A 257 17.10 23.21 12.10
C TYR A 257 17.83 24.55 12.10
N SER A 258 17.12 25.65 11.90
CA SER A 258 17.71 26.98 11.68
C SER A 258 18.72 27.45 12.73
N GLU A 259 18.59 26.99 13.99
CA GLU A 259 19.46 27.43 15.08
C GLU A 259 20.71 26.57 15.25
N ASN A 260 20.72 25.32 14.77
CA ASN A 260 21.84 24.39 14.96
C ASN A 260 22.46 23.84 13.69
N SER A 261 21.82 24.06 12.49
CA SER A 261 22.27 23.48 11.23
C SER A 261 23.37 24.26 10.50
N GLU A 262 23.79 25.43 11.01
CA GLU A 262 24.72 26.30 10.30
C GLU A 262 24.31 26.64 8.87
N SER A 263 22.99 26.65 8.60
CA SER A 263 22.38 26.90 7.29
C SER A 263 22.81 25.91 6.20
N CYS A 264 23.11 24.67 6.54
CA CYS A 264 23.44 23.61 5.61
C CYS A 264 22.82 22.28 6.06
N THR A 265 22.67 21.36 5.11
CA THR A 265 22.30 19.96 5.44
C THR A 265 23.47 19.25 6.13
N HIS A 266 23.18 18.22 6.89
CA HIS A 266 24.15 17.38 7.58
C HIS A 266 24.07 15.94 7.09
N ASP A 267 25.07 15.13 7.44
CA ASP A 267 25.01 13.70 7.16
C ASP A 267 23.80 13.09 7.89
N VAL A 268 23.07 12.22 7.23
CA VAL A 268 21.91 11.54 7.82
C VAL A 268 22.32 10.73 9.06
N LYS A 269 21.39 10.48 9.96
CA LYS A 269 21.59 9.69 11.20
C LYS A 269 22.55 10.29 12.23
N GLN A 270 22.79 11.57 12.20
CA GLN A 270 23.59 12.20 13.24
C GLN A 270 22.78 12.56 14.49
N LYS A 271 21.47 12.62 14.36
CA LYS A 271 20.51 12.80 15.45
C LYS A 271 19.90 11.48 15.88
N LYS A 272 19.11 11.46 16.95
CA LYS A 272 18.42 10.26 17.42
C LYS A 272 17.28 9.85 16.47
N PRO A 273 17.03 8.55 16.26
CA PRO A 273 15.85 8.10 15.53
C PRO A 273 14.60 8.20 16.41
N ASN A 274 13.45 8.06 15.76
CA ASN A 274 12.21 7.81 16.48
C ASN A 274 12.05 6.31 16.84
N GLU A 275 10.91 5.95 17.43
CA GLU A 275 10.61 4.62 17.95
C GLU A 275 10.62 3.53 16.87
N LEU A 276 10.37 3.91 15.60
CA LEU A 276 10.45 3.02 14.44
C LEU A 276 11.88 2.85 13.89
N GLY A 277 12.84 3.63 14.39
CA GLY A 277 14.20 3.67 13.85
C GLY A 277 14.34 4.54 12.60
N LEU A 278 13.41 5.48 12.38
CA LEU A 278 13.49 6.49 11.33
C LEU A 278 14.24 7.72 11.84
N TYR A 279 15.12 8.25 11.01
CA TYR A 279 15.96 9.38 11.34
C TYR A 279 15.51 10.65 10.62
N ASP A 280 15.90 11.78 11.15
CA ASP A 280 15.82 13.11 10.53
C ASP A 280 14.40 13.55 10.15
N MET A 281 13.37 12.88 10.74
CA MET A 281 11.95 13.13 10.45
C MET A 281 11.44 14.49 10.96
N THR A 282 12.22 15.20 11.78
CA THR A 282 11.87 16.55 12.27
C THR A 282 12.65 17.65 11.54
N GLY A 283 13.75 17.30 10.87
CA GLY A 283 14.55 18.23 10.06
C GLY A 283 15.98 17.78 9.83
N ASN A 284 16.47 18.13 8.64
CA ASN A 284 17.88 18.09 8.22
C ASN A 284 18.12 19.07 7.04
#